data_00ae03960baeded794ebceb94d727fd9
#
_entry.id   00ae03960baeded794ebceb94d727fd9
#
_cell.length_a   1.000
_cell.length_b   1.000
_cell.length_c   1.000
_cell.angle_alpha   90.00
_cell.angle_beta   90.00
_cell.angle_gamma   90.00
#
_symmetry.space_group_name_H-M   'P 1'
#
loop_
_entity.id
_entity.type
_entity.pdbx_description
1 polymer ?
#
loop_
_entity_poly.entity_id
_entity_poly.type
_entity_poly.pdbx_seq_one_letter_code
_entity_poly.pdbx_strand_id
1 'polypeptide(L)'
;MFTNTFTISKRLSFMLLSLLCLFISNTSVANNYIKHHLDNKAVFITTTNGALTLSHYGDNAIAVHYLNKSPNNSFDRLPSFSIKENAQQQPFFITETEHTLTLTTQKLKAVINKIPFGISYYQEDKLLLAEDSGYFSALTLDNNDENSPIAVQGFRFKLMEQEKLLGGGERVLGMDRRGHRMPLYNRAHYGYTTESNQMNFSMPAVMSSNKYILLFDNSAKGWMDLGKTEKNIMQFEAVSGRSAYIVFAGDTFPELINNYVALTGKQPMPPRWALGNYASRFGYRSEQEVRDTVNKFIELDFPLDALILDLYWFGKDIKGHMGNLDWDKATFPTPTKMISDIKAQGVNTILITEPFVLTTSKKWTDAKENQALAKDEQGNPKRFDFYFGNTGLIDVFSLDGQNWFNDIYKNLHLQGVEGWWGDLGEPEVHPSDTLHTLSDGTVVNADAIHNVYGHQWAKMVYENQLHRNGVSLFSSFTALRYDSMDG
;
A
#
# COMPACT_ATOMS: atom_id res chain seq x y z
N MET A 1 -2.98 3.41 70.03
CA MET A 1 -4.06 2.39 70.18
C MET A 1 -5.15 2.77 69.17
N PHE A 2 -5.55 1.88 68.27
CA PHE A 2 -6.48 1.91 67.16
C PHE A 2 -5.70 1.92 65.82
N THR A 3 -5.28 0.86 65.36
CA THR A 3 -5.67 -0.41 64.70
C THR A 3 -6.13 -0.20 63.24
N ASN A 4 -5.23 -0.64 62.36
CA ASN A 4 -5.44 -0.95 60.94
C ASN A 4 -6.59 -1.97 60.77
N THR A 5 -7.60 -1.63 60.00
CA THR A 5 -8.45 -2.57 59.28
C THR A 5 -9.22 -1.81 58.21
N PHE A 6 -8.72 -1.73 57.00
CA PHE A 6 -9.53 -1.53 55.76
C PHE A 6 -8.60 -1.45 54.53
N THR A 7 -8.00 -2.56 54.12
CA THR A 7 -7.28 -2.60 52.83
C THR A 7 -7.22 -4.00 52.17
N ILE A 8 -8.13 -4.90 52.50
CA ILE A 8 -8.13 -6.25 51.89
C ILE A 8 -9.29 -6.48 50.91
N SER A 9 -10.34 -5.65 50.96
CA SER A 9 -11.56 -5.89 50.15
C SER A 9 -11.48 -5.41 48.67
N LYS A 10 -10.57 -4.51 48.32
CA LYS A 10 -10.49 -3.98 46.93
C LYS A 10 -9.58 -4.77 45.98
N ARG A 11 -8.69 -5.60 46.48
CA ARG A 11 -7.81 -6.41 45.65
C ARG A 11 -8.41 -7.75 45.19
N LEU A 12 -9.40 -8.27 45.88
CA LEU A 12 -10.08 -9.50 45.47
C LEU A 12 -11.16 -9.27 44.41
N SER A 13 -11.78 -8.10 44.33
CA SER A 13 -12.74 -7.77 43.26
C SER A 13 -12.08 -7.50 41.90
N PHE A 14 -10.84 -6.99 41.88
CA PHE A 14 -10.11 -6.79 40.64
C PHE A 14 -9.55 -8.10 40.04
N MET A 15 -9.28 -9.10 40.87
CA MET A 15 -8.77 -10.39 40.42
C MET A 15 -9.89 -11.32 39.90
N LEU A 16 -11.14 -11.12 40.32
CA LEU A 16 -12.27 -11.87 39.77
C LEU A 16 -12.84 -11.27 38.47
N LEU A 17 -12.64 -9.96 38.22
CA LEU A 17 -13.07 -9.35 36.96
C LEU A 17 -12.09 -9.62 35.79
N SER A 18 -10.80 -9.85 36.09
CA SER A 18 -9.80 -10.19 35.06
C SER A 18 -9.85 -11.66 34.63
N LEU A 19 -10.57 -12.53 35.35
CA LEU A 19 -10.75 -13.95 34.98
C LEU A 19 -12.04 -14.21 34.15
N LEU A 20 -12.94 -13.23 34.05
CA LEU A 20 -14.22 -13.41 33.33
C LEU A 20 -14.18 -12.94 31.88
N CYS A 21 -13.09 -12.33 31.45
CA CYS A 21 -12.91 -11.91 30.03
C CYS A 21 -12.22 -12.96 29.12
N LEU A 22 -11.99 -14.18 29.63
CA LEU A 22 -11.20 -15.19 28.91
C LEU A 22 -12.00 -16.37 28.33
N PHE A 23 -13.32 -16.36 28.39
CA PHE A 23 -14.14 -17.41 27.78
C PHE A 23 -15.37 -16.86 27.05
N ILE A 24 -15.16 -16.00 26.06
CA ILE A 24 -16.03 -16.07 24.88
C ILE A 24 -15.32 -17.03 23.92
N SER A 25 -15.45 -18.31 24.18
CA SER A 25 -15.23 -19.32 23.15
C SER A 25 -16.28 -19.06 22.06
N ASN A 26 -15.90 -18.28 21.04
CA ASN A 26 -16.57 -18.41 19.76
C ASN A 26 -16.48 -19.88 19.40
N THR A 27 -17.55 -20.62 19.55
CA THR A 27 -17.72 -21.91 18.88
C THR A 27 -17.71 -21.59 17.39
N SER A 28 -16.52 -21.55 16.81
CA SER A 28 -16.33 -21.48 15.37
C SER A 28 -17.06 -22.71 14.81
N VAL A 29 -18.23 -22.49 14.23
CA VAL A 29 -18.89 -23.53 13.45
C VAL A 29 -17.91 -23.92 12.38
N ALA A 30 -17.50 -25.20 12.38
CA ALA A 30 -16.51 -25.69 11.43
C ALA A 30 -16.97 -25.35 10.00
N ASN A 31 -16.11 -24.69 9.25
CA ASN A 31 -16.39 -24.40 7.86
C ASN A 31 -16.30 -25.72 7.08
N ASN A 32 -17.30 -26.04 6.30
CA ASN A 32 -17.36 -27.26 5.51
C ASN A 32 -17.68 -26.95 4.05
N TYR A 33 -17.07 -27.70 3.15
CA TYR A 33 -17.39 -27.67 1.73
C TYR A 33 -18.82 -28.14 1.49
N ILE A 34 -19.51 -27.46 0.56
CA ILE A 34 -20.86 -27.85 0.11
C ILE A 34 -20.80 -28.30 -1.35
N LYS A 35 -20.29 -27.47 -2.24
CA LYS A 35 -20.22 -27.76 -3.69
C LYS A 35 -19.19 -26.85 -4.36
N HIS A 36 -18.82 -27.19 -5.59
CA HIS A 36 -18.08 -26.30 -6.48
C HIS A 36 -18.71 -26.30 -7.88
N HIS A 37 -18.34 -25.30 -8.67
CA HIS A 37 -18.56 -25.27 -10.11
C HIS A 37 -17.42 -24.51 -10.79
N LEU A 38 -17.20 -24.82 -12.05
CA LEU A 38 -16.25 -24.11 -12.91
C LEU A 38 -17.03 -23.07 -13.72
N ASP A 39 -16.55 -21.83 -13.71
CA ASP A 39 -17.03 -20.75 -14.58
C ASP A 39 -15.83 -20.08 -15.25
N ASN A 40 -15.83 -20.10 -16.58
CA ASN A 40 -14.67 -19.72 -17.40
C ASN A 40 -13.42 -20.52 -16.99
N LYS A 41 -12.49 -19.85 -16.29
CA LYS A 41 -11.21 -20.41 -15.84
C LYS A 41 -11.08 -20.42 -14.31
N ALA A 42 -12.10 -19.95 -13.59
CA ALA A 42 -12.12 -19.88 -12.14
C ALA A 42 -12.97 -21.00 -11.54
N VAL A 43 -12.60 -21.47 -10.36
CA VAL A 43 -13.35 -22.47 -9.58
C VAL A 43 -14.06 -21.76 -8.44
N PHE A 44 -15.38 -21.81 -8.45
CA PHE A 44 -16.24 -21.27 -7.40
C PHE A 44 -16.57 -22.36 -6.40
N ILE A 45 -16.29 -22.15 -5.13
CA ILE A 45 -16.57 -23.08 -4.04
C ILE A 45 -17.57 -22.44 -3.08
N THR A 46 -18.61 -23.18 -2.75
CA THR A 46 -19.57 -22.82 -1.69
C THR A 46 -19.25 -23.63 -0.44
N THR A 47 -19.16 -22.94 0.69
CA THR A 47 -18.95 -23.53 2.02
C THR A 47 -20.10 -23.17 2.97
N THR A 48 -20.12 -23.76 4.17
CA THR A 48 -21.12 -23.42 5.19
C THR A 48 -21.05 -21.95 5.61
N ASN A 49 -19.85 -21.34 5.59
CA ASN A 49 -19.61 -19.98 6.09
C ASN A 49 -19.54 -18.90 5.00
N GLY A 50 -19.56 -19.28 3.71
CA GLY A 50 -19.46 -18.31 2.62
C GLY A 50 -19.17 -18.99 1.29
N ALA A 51 -18.64 -18.21 0.37
CA ALA A 51 -18.17 -18.70 -0.91
C ALA A 51 -16.75 -18.16 -1.16
N LEU A 52 -16.00 -18.85 -2.01
CA LEU A 52 -14.70 -18.38 -2.46
C LEU A 52 -14.48 -18.74 -3.92
N THR A 53 -13.61 -17.97 -4.55
CA THR A 53 -13.17 -18.20 -5.92
C THR A 53 -11.69 -18.50 -5.92
N LEU A 54 -11.27 -19.54 -6.65
CA LEU A 54 -9.87 -19.79 -6.95
C LEU A 54 -9.61 -19.53 -8.43
N SER A 55 -8.57 -18.78 -8.71
CA SER A 55 -8.07 -18.49 -10.05
C SER A 55 -6.58 -18.74 -10.11
N HIS A 56 -6.03 -19.14 -11.25
CA HIS A 56 -4.58 -19.20 -11.37
C HIS A 56 -4.06 -18.39 -12.54
N TYR A 57 -2.83 -17.93 -12.38
CA TYR A 57 -2.12 -17.06 -13.32
C TYR A 57 -0.73 -17.63 -13.61
N GLY A 58 -0.48 -17.93 -14.90
CA GLY A 58 0.73 -18.67 -15.28
C GLY A 58 0.79 -20.02 -14.58
N ASP A 59 1.99 -20.55 -14.37
CA ASP A 59 2.19 -21.91 -13.87
C ASP A 59 2.32 -21.99 -12.33
N ASN A 60 2.54 -20.83 -11.67
CA ASN A 60 3.06 -20.77 -10.31
C ASN A 60 2.30 -19.83 -9.37
N ALA A 61 1.13 -19.31 -9.75
CA ALA A 61 0.36 -18.39 -8.92
C ALA A 61 -1.10 -18.81 -8.81
N ILE A 62 -1.59 -19.00 -7.59
CA ILE A 62 -3.01 -19.28 -7.28
C ILE A 62 -3.54 -18.16 -6.40
N ALA A 63 -4.59 -17.49 -6.88
CA ALA A 63 -5.32 -16.46 -6.14
C ALA A 63 -6.60 -17.05 -5.53
N VAL A 64 -6.86 -16.68 -4.30
CA VAL A 64 -8.08 -17.04 -3.54
C VAL A 64 -8.78 -15.77 -3.12
N HIS A 65 -10.08 -15.70 -3.37
CA HIS A 65 -10.93 -14.58 -2.99
C HIS A 65 -12.16 -15.10 -2.27
N TYR A 66 -12.25 -14.82 -0.97
CA TYR A 66 -13.41 -15.15 -0.14
C TYR A 66 -14.49 -14.08 -0.28
N LEU A 67 -15.72 -14.52 -0.49
CA LEU A 67 -16.91 -13.68 -0.50
C LEU A 67 -17.71 -13.98 0.76
N ASN A 68 -17.66 -13.09 1.72
CA ASN A 68 -18.37 -13.26 2.99
C ASN A 68 -19.88 -13.20 2.78
N LYS A 69 -20.64 -13.94 3.57
CA LYS A 69 -22.11 -13.85 3.64
C LYS A 69 -22.59 -12.62 4.43
N SER A 70 -21.70 -11.93 5.14
CA SER A 70 -22.08 -10.77 5.93
C SER A 70 -22.48 -9.60 5.01
N PRO A 71 -23.69 -9.06 5.13
CA PRO A 71 -24.13 -7.93 4.31
C PRO A 71 -23.40 -6.62 4.62
N ASN A 72 -22.59 -6.58 5.68
CA ASN A 72 -21.94 -5.37 6.17
C ASN A 72 -20.58 -5.08 5.53
N ASN A 73 -20.03 -5.98 4.70
CA ASN A 73 -18.77 -5.72 4.00
C ASN A 73 -19.01 -5.44 2.50
N SER A 74 -19.41 -4.21 2.20
CA SER A 74 -19.60 -3.75 0.83
C SER A 74 -18.30 -3.72 0.01
N PHE A 75 -17.14 -3.76 0.70
CA PHE A 75 -15.81 -3.64 0.08
C PHE A 75 -15.14 -4.97 -0.26
N ASP A 76 -15.78 -6.12 0.00
CA ASP A 76 -15.28 -7.43 -0.45
C ASP A 76 -15.09 -7.52 -1.97
N ARG A 77 -15.80 -6.69 -2.73
CA ARG A 77 -15.78 -6.66 -4.20
C ARG A 77 -14.85 -5.58 -4.78
N LEU A 78 -14.06 -4.91 -3.96
CA LEU A 78 -13.07 -3.97 -4.48
C LEU A 78 -12.15 -4.66 -5.50
N PRO A 79 -11.71 -3.95 -6.55
CA PRO A 79 -10.76 -4.50 -7.51
C PRO A 79 -9.44 -4.85 -6.82
N SER A 80 -8.68 -5.76 -7.40
CA SER A 80 -7.29 -5.95 -7.01
C SER A 80 -6.46 -4.77 -7.50
N PHE A 81 -5.72 -4.14 -6.60
CA PHE A 81 -4.72 -3.13 -6.95
C PHE A 81 -3.33 -3.74 -7.14
N SER A 82 -3.19 -5.05 -6.89
CA SER A 82 -1.91 -5.76 -6.96
C SER A 82 -1.72 -6.51 -8.28
N ILE A 83 -2.80 -6.91 -8.94
CA ILE A 83 -2.76 -7.68 -10.19
C ILE A 83 -2.78 -6.70 -11.37
N LYS A 84 -1.82 -6.84 -12.29
CA LYS A 84 -1.79 -6.03 -13.51
C LYS A 84 -3.04 -6.25 -14.38
N GLU A 85 -3.55 -5.22 -15.01
CA GLU A 85 -4.83 -5.21 -15.76
C GLU A 85 -4.94 -6.28 -16.86
N ASN A 86 -3.83 -6.60 -17.53
CA ASN A 86 -3.79 -7.56 -18.62
C ASN A 86 -3.42 -8.98 -18.19
N ALA A 87 -3.48 -9.29 -16.89
CA ALA A 87 -3.20 -10.63 -16.37
C ALA A 87 -4.23 -11.63 -16.87
N GLN A 88 -3.76 -12.75 -17.42
CA GLN A 88 -4.62 -13.78 -17.99
C GLN A 88 -4.73 -14.97 -17.05
N GLN A 89 -5.96 -15.29 -16.68
CA GLN A 89 -6.26 -16.52 -15.96
C GLN A 89 -6.10 -17.74 -16.87
N GLN A 90 -5.70 -18.87 -16.27
CA GLN A 90 -5.55 -20.15 -16.94
C GLN A 90 -6.52 -21.18 -16.29
N PRO A 91 -6.96 -22.24 -17.01
CA PRO A 91 -7.80 -23.28 -16.44
C PRO A 91 -6.98 -24.22 -15.53
N PHE A 92 -7.57 -24.67 -14.43
CA PHE A 92 -7.01 -25.70 -13.57
C PHE A 92 -7.19 -27.12 -14.16
N PHE A 93 -6.26 -28.03 -13.85
CA PHE A 93 -6.52 -29.46 -13.86
C PHE A 93 -7.18 -29.83 -12.53
N ILE A 94 -8.38 -30.45 -12.60
CA ILE A 94 -9.20 -30.70 -11.41
C ILE A 94 -9.31 -32.22 -11.19
N THR A 95 -9.02 -32.64 -9.95
CA THR A 95 -9.31 -34.01 -9.50
C THR A 95 -10.08 -33.95 -8.19
N GLU A 96 -11.03 -34.83 -8.03
CA GLU A 96 -11.93 -34.88 -6.88
C GLU A 96 -11.99 -36.27 -6.29
N THR A 97 -11.98 -36.33 -4.96
CA THR A 97 -12.25 -37.53 -4.16
C THR A 97 -13.41 -37.27 -3.20
N GLU A 98 -13.80 -38.26 -2.42
CA GLU A 98 -14.77 -38.08 -1.34
C GLU A 98 -14.33 -36.98 -0.37
N HIS A 99 -13.03 -36.88 -0.04
CA HIS A 99 -12.51 -36.01 1.02
C HIS A 99 -11.82 -34.73 0.51
N THR A 100 -11.38 -34.71 -0.74
CA THR A 100 -10.60 -33.59 -1.28
C THR A 100 -11.06 -33.15 -2.66
N LEU A 101 -10.86 -31.86 -2.95
CA LEU A 101 -10.85 -31.27 -4.29
C LEU A 101 -9.44 -30.73 -4.53
N THR A 102 -8.77 -31.20 -5.57
CA THR A 102 -7.41 -30.76 -5.91
C THR A 102 -7.43 -29.97 -7.21
N LEU A 103 -6.89 -28.75 -7.14
CA LEU A 103 -6.73 -27.83 -8.26
C LEU A 103 -5.24 -27.74 -8.58
N THR A 104 -4.84 -28.17 -9.76
CA THR A 104 -3.43 -28.26 -10.17
C THR A 104 -3.16 -27.31 -11.33
N THR A 105 -2.10 -26.55 -11.24
CA THR A 105 -1.42 -25.84 -12.34
C THR A 105 -0.27 -26.72 -12.85
N GLN A 106 0.64 -26.19 -13.67
CA GLN A 106 1.80 -26.99 -14.07
C GLN A 106 2.77 -27.26 -12.90
N LYS A 107 2.91 -26.33 -11.96
CA LYS A 107 3.89 -26.43 -10.86
C LYS A 107 3.29 -26.31 -9.45
N LEU A 108 2.14 -25.67 -9.30
CA LEU A 108 1.52 -25.44 -8.01
C LEU A 108 0.19 -26.20 -7.89
N LYS A 109 -0.03 -26.79 -6.73
CA LYS A 109 -1.21 -27.59 -6.43
C LYS A 109 -1.90 -27.07 -5.18
N ALA A 110 -3.18 -26.73 -5.26
CA ALA A 110 -4.04 -26.43 -4.12
C ALA A 110 -4.90 -27.66 -3.79
N VAL A 111 -4.68 -28.24 -2.62
CA VAL A 111 -5.47 -29.36 -2.08
C VAL A 111 -6.46 -28.81 -1.08
N ILE A 112 -7.74 -28.92 -1.39
CA ILE A 112 -8.86 -28.42 -0.59
C ILE A 112 -9.44 -29.61 0.16
N ASN A 113 -9.27 -29.64 1.49
CA ASN A 113 -10.01 -30.56 2.34
C ASN A 113 -11.47 -30.13 2.41
N LYS A 114 -12.38 -31.08 2.27
CA LYS A 114 -13.82 -30.80 2.28
C LYS A 114 -14.37 -30.63 3.70
N ILE A 115 -13.92 -31.46 4.64
CA ILE A 115 -14.39 -31.49 6.04
C ILE A 115 -13.23 -31.83 6.98
N PRO A 116 -12.78 -30.94 7.89
CA PRO A 116 -13.08 -29.51 7.86
C PRO A 116 -12.49 -28.84 6.62
N PHE A 117 -13.14 -27.76 6.15
CA PHE A 117 -12.66 -27.01 5.00
C PHE A 117 -11.33 -26.33 5.30
N GLY A 118 -10.39 -26.42 4.36
CA GLY A 118 -9.09 -25.73 4.42
C GLY A 118 -8.28 -26.03 3.18
N ILE A 119 -7.36 -25.13 2.84
CA ILE A 119 -6.54 -25.20 1.62
C ILE A 119 -5.08 -25.38 2.00
N SER A 120 -4.43 -26.35 1.36
CA SER A 120 -2.98 -26.58 1.47
C SER A 120 -2.33 -26.50 0.10
N TYR A 121 -1.17 -25.86 0.02
CA TYR A 121 -0.45 -25.60 -1.23
C TYR A 121 0.81 -26.46 -1.29
N TYR A 122 1.00 -27.10 -2.44
CA TYR A 122 2.12 -28.01 -2.69
C TYR A 122 2.80 -27.63 -4.01
N GLN A 123 4.11 -27.75 -4.02
CA GLN A 123 4.91 -27.81 -5.24
C GLN A 123 5.40 -29.26 -5.35
N GLU A 124 5.01 -29.95 -6.42
CA GLU A 124 5.13 -31.43 -6.48
C GLU A 124 4.45 -32.07 -5.26
N ASP A 125 5.21 -32.76 -4.42
CA ASP A 125 4.73 -33.39 -3.18
C ASP A 125 5.20 -32.65 -1.91
N LYS A 126 5.93 -31.53 -2.08
CA LYS A 126 6.38 -30.71 -0.96
C LYS A 126 5.29 -29.75 -0.52
N LEU A 127 4.86 -29.84 0.73
CA LEU A 127 3.99 -28.83 1.34
C LEU A 127 4.74 -27.50 1.44
N LEU A 128 4.19 -26.43 0.86
CA LEU A 128 4.70 -25.07 0.96
C LEU A 128 4.03 -24.29 2.08
N LEU A 129 2.68 -24.33 2.11
CA LEU A 129 1.85 -23.51 2.98
C LEU A 129 0.50 -24.21 3.20
N ALA A 130 -0.08 -24.05 4.39
CA ALA A 130 -1.44 -24.52 4.67
C ALA A 130 -2.22 -23.49 5.48
N GLU A 131 -3.49 -23.30 5.14
CA GLU A 131 -4.39 -22.54 6.00
C GLU A 131 -4.53 -23.25 7.36
N ASP A 132 -4.60 -22.44 8.43
CA ASP A 132 -4.94 -22.94 9.77
C ASP A 132 -6.47 -23.05 9.91
N SER A 133 -7.16 -21.94 9.78
CA SER A 133 -8.63 -21.86 9.79
C SER A 133 -9.21 -21.14 8.56
N GLY A 134 -8.35 -20.79 7.59
CA GLY A 134 -8.72 -20.00 6.42
C GLY A 134 -9.15 -18.59 6.77
N TYR A 135 -10.25 -18.14 6.19
CA TYR A 135 -10.86 -16.84 6.47
C TYR A 135 -11.45 -16.79 7.89
N PHE A 136 -11.22 -15.69 8.58
CA PHE A 136 -11.85 -15.39 9.87
C PHE A 136 -12.34 -13.94 9.94
N SER A 137 -13.25 -13.69 10.87
CA SER A 137 -13.66 -12.35 11.30
C SER A 137 -13.62 -12.30 12.82
N ALA A 138 -13.05 -11.25 13.40
CA ALA A 138 -12.84 -11.11 14.82
C ALA A 138 -12.92 -9.64 15.26
N LEU A 139 -12.88 -9.43 16.56
CA LEU A 139 -12.60 -8.12 17.15
C LEU A 139 -11.14 -8.08 17.60
N THR A 140 -10.42 -7.04 17.26
CA THR A 140 -9.06 -6.75 17.74
C THR A 140 -9.03 -5.39 18.44
N LEU A 141 -8.02 -5.14 19.27
CA LEU A 141 -7.83 -3.83 19.88
C LEU A 141 -7.06 -2.92 18.92
N ASP A 142 -7.48 -1.67 18.77
CA ASP A 142 -6.69 -0.67 18.07
C ASP A 142 -5.48 -0.29 18.93
N ASN A 143 -4.30 -0.28 18.33
CA ASN A 143 -3.08 0.16 19.00
C ASN A 143 -3.13 1.64 19.45
N ASN A 144 -4.04 2.42 18.88
CA ASN A 144 -4.24 3.83 19.22
C ASN A 144 -5.33 4.06 20.27
N ASP A 145 -6.20 3.09 20.51
CA ASP A 145 -7.24 3.11 21.56
C ASP A 145 -7.52 1.69 22.03
N GLU A 146 -6.82 1.29 23.10
CA GLU A 146 -6.95 -0.05 23.71
C GLU A 146 -8.36 -0.34 24.27
N ASN A 147 -9.23 0.66 24.34
CA ASN A 147 -10.60 0.52 24.86
C ASN A 147 -11.66 0.36 23.77
N SER A 148 -11.29 0.54 22.50
CA SER A 148 -12.24 0.46 21.39
C SER A 148 -11.90 -0.71 20.47
N PRO A 149 -12.57 -1.87 20.60
CA PRO A 149 -12.34 -3.01 19.72
C PRO A 149 -12.79 -2.69 18.30
N ILE A 150 -11.96 -3.03 17.34
CA ILE A 150 -12.22 -2.88 15.89
C ILE A 150 -12.54 -4.24 15.30
N ALA A 151 -13.57 -4.30 14.44
CA ALA A 151 -13.84 -5.48 13.64
C ALA A 151 -12.76 -5.64 12.56
N VAL A 152 -12.20 -6.83 12.48
CA VAL A 152 -11.22 -7.20 11.46
C VAL A 152 -11.61 -8.50 10.78
N GLN A 153 -11.12 -8.66 9.56
CA GLN A 153 -11.22 -9.89 8.77
C GLN A 153 -9.83 -10.25 8.23
N GLY A 154 -9.60 -11.53 7.98
CA GLY A 154 -8.28 -11.93 7.49
C GLY A 154 -8.13 -13.43 7.30
N PHE A 155 -6.87 -13.84 7.30
CA PHE A 155 -6.47 -15.22 7.04
C PHE A 155 -5.42 -15.69 8.02
N ARG A 156 -5.43 -17.00 8.30
CA ARG A 156 -4.47 -17.65 9.16
C ARG A 156 -3.80 -18.82 8.44
N PHE A 157 -2.48 -18.91 8.58
CA PHE A 157 -1.66 -19.94 7.97
C PHE A 157 -0.72 -20.56 8.99
N LYS A 158 -0.47 -21.85 8.84
CA LYS A 158 0.50 -22.59 9.67
C LYS A 158 1.92 -22.29 9.19
N LEU A 159 2.78 -21.94 10.13
CA LEU A 159 4.23 -21.79 9.90
C LEU A 159 4.94 -23.10 10.24
N MET A 160 5.88 -23.50 9.39
CA MET A 160 6.78 -24.61 9.69
C MET A 160 7.80 -24.21 10.73
N GLU A 161 8.33 -25.20 11.44
CA GLU A 161 9.43 -24.98 12.38
C GLU A 161 10.65 -24.42 11.62
N GLN A 162 11.34 -23.44 12.17
CA GLN A 162 12.52 -22.77 11.58
C GLN A 162 12.29 -22.03 10.24
N GLU A 163 11.06 -21.92 9.78
CA GLU A 163 10.74 -21.11 8.61
C GLU A 163 11.09 -19.65 8.83
N LYS A 164 11.81 -19.03 7.88
CA LYS A 164 12.13 -17.59 7.88
C LYS A 164 11.20 -16.87 6.95
N LEU A 165 10.80 -15.66 7.37
CA LEU A 165 9.84 -14.83 6.68
C LEU A 165 10.45 -13.45 6.38
N LEU A 166 10.51 -13.09 5.11
CA LEU A 166 11.05 -11.82 4.62
C LEU A 166 9.95 -10.98 4.01
N GLY A 167 10.09 -9.65 3.99
CA GLY A 167 9.10 -8.75 3.38
C GLY A 167 8.37 -7.88 4.40
N GLY A 168 7.09 -7.59 4.15
CA GLY A 168 6.28 -6.71 5.00
C GLY A 168 6.44 -5.22 4.74
N GLY A 169 7.28 -4.82 3.78
CA GLY A 169 7.58 -3.44 3.46
C GLY A 169 8.79 -2.89 4.22
N GLU A 170 8.89 -1.58 4.27
CA GLU A 170 9.96 -0.87 4.94
C GLU A 170 9.81 -0.97 6.47
N ARG A 171 10.82 -1.51 7.13
CA ARG A 171 10.85 -1.71 8.59
C ARG A 171 12.29 -1.68 9.08
N VAL A 172 12.54 -1.08 10.25
CA VAL A 172 13.84 -1.16 10.93
C VAL A 172 13.86 -2.41 11.82
N LEU A 173 13.71 -3.55 11.18
CA LEU A 173 13.74 -4.88 11.79
C LEU A 173 14.79 -5.73 11.08
N GLY A 174 15.23 -6.82 11.69
CA GLY A 174 16.06 -7.80 11.02
C GLY A 174 15.40 -8.34 9.74
N MET A 175 16.18 -8.92 8.82
CA MET A 175 15.64 -9.45 7.56
C MET A 175 14.60 -10.56 7.78
N ASP A 176 14.78 -11.40 8.79
CA ASP A 176 13.78 -12.37 9.22
C ASP A 176 12.73 -11.67 10.07
N ARG A 177 11.53 -11.57 9.54
CA ARG A 177 10.38 -10.91 10.18
C ARG A 177 9.59 -11.84 11.12
N ARG A 178 10.00 -13.12 11.24
CA ARG A 178 9.31 -14.04 12.16
C ARG A 178 9.40 -13.54 13.59
N GLY A 179 8.30 -13.67 14.33
CA GLY A 179 8.17 -13.18 15.71
C GLY A 179 7.78 -11.71 15.83
N HIS A 180 7.46 -11.04 14.73
CA HIS A 180 6.97 -9.66 14.74
C HIS A 180 5.49 -9.58 14.34
N ARG A 181 4.78 -8.61 14.94
CA ARG A 181 3.47 -8.14 14.49
C ARG A 181 3.65 -6.70 13.99
N MET A 182 3.32 -6.47 12.74
CA MET A 182 3.59 -5.23 12.04
C MET A 182 2.28 -4.59 11.59
N PRO A 183 2.06 -3.28 11.79
CA PRO A 183 0.94 -2.57 11.17
C PRO A 183 1.10 -2.55 9.66
N LEU A 184 0.01 -2.72 8.95
CA LEU A 184 -0.13 -2.45 7.52
C LEU A 184 -0.87 -1.12 7.39
N TYR A 185 -0.11 -0.06 7.52
CA TYR A 185 -0.57 1.33 7.42
C TYR A 185 0.61 2.18 7.01
N ASN A 186 0.59 2.70 5.80
CA ASN A 186 1.64 3.58 5.29
C ASN A 186 1.63 4.87 6.10
N ARG A 187 2.75 5.21 6.72
CA ARG A 187 2.83 6.41 7.55
C ARG A 187 4.27 6.85 7.70
N ALA A 188 4.53 8.14 7.50
CA ALA A 188 5.81 8.74 7.83
C ALA A 188 6.13 8.52 9.32
N HIS A 189 7.37 8.11 9.61
CA HIS A 189 7.85 7.86 10.97
C HIS A 189 9.13 8.64 11.22
N TYR A 190 8.97 9.92 11.54
CA TYR A 190 10.08 10.81 11.87
C TYR A 190 10.76 10.37 13.16
N GLY A 191 12.10 10.41 13.17
CA GLY A 191 12.88 10.05 14.34
C GLY A 191 12.80 8.56 14.71
N TYR A 192 12.60 7.67 13.75
CA TYR A 192 12.60 6.24 13.99
C TYR A 192 13.94 5.75 14.57
N THR A 193 13.88 4.68 15.36
CA THR A 193 15.05 4.04 15.97
C THR A 193 15.15 2.59 15.53
N THR A 194 16.15 1.87 16.04
CA THR A 194 16.24 0.42 15.85
C THR A 194 14.98 -0.28 16.33
N GLU A 195 14.56 -1.33 15.60
CA GLU A 195 13.37 -2.14 15.89
C GLU A 195 12.02 -1.44 15.65
N SER A 196 11.99 -0.34 14.88
CA SER A 196 10.72 0.22 14.41
C SER A 196 10.00 -0.77 13.50
N ASN A 197 8.78 -1.12 13.91
CA ASN A 197 7.91 -2.05 13.17
C ASN A 197 6.97 -1.33 12.17
N GLN A 198 7.05 -0.02 12.09
CA GLN A 198 6.30 0.80 11.14
C GLN A 198 7.23 1.86 10.54
N MET A 199 7.15 2.00 9.22
CA MET A 199 7.81 3.01 8.40
C MET A 199 6.85 3.48 7.30
N ASN A 200 7.33 4.30 6.37
CA ASN A 200 6.53 4.96 5.35
C ASN A 200 5.77 4.00 4.44
N PHE A 201 6.36 2.83 4.17
CA PHE A 201 5.84 1.88 3.19
C PHE A 201 5.54 0.50 3.80
N SER A 202 4.29 0.08 3.69
CA SER A 202 3.82 -1.27 4.05
C SER A 202 3.56 -2.10 2.81
N MET A 203 4.02 -3.35 2.82
CA MET A 203 3.77 -4.31 1.75
C MET A 203 3.10 -5.55 2.33
N PRO A 204 1.84 -5.86 1.96
CA PRO A 204 1.13 -7.01 2.50
C PRO A 204 1.58 -8.32 1.84
N ALA A 205 2.88 -8.51 1.72
CA ALA A 205 3.50 -9.68 1.11
C ALA A 205 4.64 -10.22 1.95
N VAL A 206 4.71 -11.54 2.03
CA VAL A 206 5.75 -12.28 2.75
C VAL A 206 6.40 -13.30 1.82
N MET A 207 7.72 -13.31 1.77
CA MET A 207 8.52 -14.31 1.10
C MET A 207 9.10 -15.29 2.12
N SER A 208 8.82 -16.58 1.93
CA SER A 208 9.26 -17.64 2.83
C SER A 208 10.55 -18.32 2.38
N SER A 209 11.36 -18.75 3.36
CA SER A 209 12.47 -19.65 3.11
C SER A 209 12.05 -20.99 2.46
N ASN A 210 10.77 -21.35 2.55
CA ASN A 210 10.18 -22.55 1.93
C ASN A 210 9.88 -22.37 0.43
N LYS A 211 10.25 -21.22 -0.16
CA LYS A 211 10.10 -20.91 -1.58
C LYS A 211 8.66 -20.64 -2.03
N TYR A 212 7.92 -19.91 -1.21
CA TYR A 212 6.67 -19.29 -1.63
C TYR A 212 6.69 -17.78 -1.32
N ILE A 213 5.88 -17.01 -2.05
CA ILE A 213 5.42 -15.69 -1.63
C ILE A 213 3.93 -15.79 -1.36
N LEU A 214 3.49 -15.22 -0.24
CA LEU A 214 2.10 -15.00 0.08
C LEU A 214 1.83 -13.50 0.03
N LEU A 215 0.98 -13.07 -0.90
CA LEU A 215 0.52 -11.70 -1.03
C LEU A 215 -0.93 -11.62 -0.55
N PHE A 216 -1.20 -10.78 0.44
CA PHE A 216 -2.56 -10.44 0.83
C PHE A 216 -3.06 -9.31 -0.09
N ASP A 217 -3.99 -9.67 -0.97
CA ASP A 217 -4.54 -8.75 -1.96
C ASP A 217 -5.62 -7.86 -1.33
N ASN A 218 -5.15 -6.97 -0.44
CA ASN A 218 -5.97 -6.06 0.34
C ASN A 218 -5.24 -4.72 0.52
N SER A 219 -5.95 -3.61 0.39
CA SER A 219 -5.45 -2.23 0.43
C SER A 219 -5.77 -1.49 1.73
N ALA A 220 -6.55 -2.12 2.61
CA ALA A 220 -7.04 -1.48 3.83
C ALA A 220 -5.98 -1.40 4.94
N LYS A 221 -6.25 -0.53 5.91
CA LYS A 221 -5.57 -0.54 7.21
C LYS A 221 -5.66 -1.93 7.84
N GLY A 222 -4.54 -2.41 8.38
CA GLY A 222 -4.52 -3.75 8.97
C GLY A 222 -3.22 -4.08 9.69
N TRP A 223 -3.01 -5.37 9.92
CA TRP A 223 -1.83 -5.89 10.60
C TRP A 223 -1.40 -7.22 9.97
N MET A 224 -0.12 -7.50 10.10
CA MET A 224 0.49 -8.76 9.75
C MET A 224 1.26 -9.30 10.95
N ASP A 225 0.79 -10.41 11.49
CA ASP A 225 1.41 -11.14 12.60
C ASP A 225 2.16 -12.35 12.06
N LEU A 226 3.46 -12.36 12.21
CA LEU A 226 4.34 -13.41 11.68
C LEU A 226 4.84 -14.32 12.81
N GLY A 227 3.95 -14.85 13.60
CA GLY A 227 4.27 -15.74 14.71
C GLY A 227 4.64 -15.00 16.00
N LYS A 228 4.19 -13.77 16.16
CA LYS A 228 4.37 -13.00 17.41
C LYS A 228 3.35 -13.40 18.47
N THR A 229 2.07 -13.39 18.13
CA THR A 229 0.99 -13.76 19.06
C THR A 229 0.90 -15.27 19.23
N GLU A 230 0.94 -16.01 18.13
CA GLU A 230 1.00 -17.47 18.12
C GLU A 230 2.21 -17.94 17.33
N LYS A 231 3.17 -18.55 18.00
CA LYS A 231 4.52 -18.87 17.46
C LYS A 231 4.54 -19.57 16.09
N ASN A 232 3.54 -20.38 15.79
CA ASN A 232 3.45 -21.19 14.58
C ASN A 232 2.33 -20.76 13.65
N ILE A 233 1.80 -19.54 13.82
CA ILE A 233 0.74 -18.98 12.99
C ILE A 233 1.22 -17.67 12.36
N MET A 234 1.01 -17.56 11.07
CA MET A 234 1.03 -16.30 10.34
C MET A 234 -0.41 -15.84 10.17
N GLN A 235 -0.69 -14.60 10.57
CA GLN A 235 -2.02 -14.03 10.49
C GLN A 235 -1.99 -12.69 9.78
N PHE A 236 -2.91 -12.48 8.87
CA PHE A 236 -3.21 -11.19 8.26
C PHE A 236 -4.57 -10.71 8.74
N GLU A 237 -4.68 -9.42 9.05
CA GLU A 237 -5.89 -8.75 9.50
C GLU A 237 -6.08 -7.43 8.78
N ALA A 238 -7.31 -7.12 8.36
CA ALA A 238 -7.69 -5.84 7.80
C ALA A 238 -9.04 -5.38 8.35
N VAL A 239 -9.20 -4.07 8.54
CA VAL A 239 -10.46 -3.49 9.03
C VAL A 239 -11.55 -3.46 7.96
N SER A 240 -11.17 -3.64 6.70
CA SER A 240 -12.07 -3.55 5.54
C SER A 240 -11.40 -4.14 4.31
N GLY A 241 -11.98 -3.90 3.14
CA GLY A 241 -11.40 -4.20 1.84
C GLY A 241 -11.60 -5.65 1.40
N ARG A 242 -10.86 -6.02 0.39
CA ARG A 242 -10.93 -7.29 -0.32
C ARG A 242 -10.42 -8.45 0.54
N SER A 243 -11.18 -9.52 0.66
CA SER A 243 -10.79 -10.73 1.40
C SER A 243 -10.09 -11.72 0.47
N ALA A 244 -8.87 -11.41 0.04
CA ALA A 244 -8.15 -12.21 -0.94
C ALA A 244 -6.66 -12.35 -0.62
N TYR A 245 -6.07 -13.43 -1.12
CA TYR A 245 -4.63 -13.64 -1.09
C TYR A 245 -4.16 -14.40 -2.34
N ILE A 246 -2.86 -14.32 -2.63
CA ILE A 246 -2.23 -14.99 -3.76
C ILE A 246 -1.00 -15.74 -3.26
N VAL A 247 -0.91 -17.02 -3.59
CA VAL A 247 0.27 -17.86 -3.33
C VAL A 247 1.08 -17.99 -4.60
N PHE A 248 2.36 -17.64 -4.54
CA PHE A 248 3.33 -17.86 -5.59
C PHE A 248 4.32 -18.94 -5.16
N ALA A 249 4.76 -19.77 -6.08
CA ALA A 249 5.81 -20.77 -5.87
C ALA A 249 6.99 -20.56 -6.83
N GLY A 250 8.16 -21.11 -6.49
CA GLY A 250 9.34 -21.11 -7.34
C GLY A 250 10.45 -22.00 -6.76
N ASP A 251 11.28 -22.61 -7.63
CA ASP A 251 12.36 -23.50 -7.19
C ASP A 251 13.52 -22.71 -6.56
N THR A 252 13.70 -21.47 -7.00
CA THR A 252 14.73 -20.54 -6.51
C THR A 252 14.10 -19.19 -6.14
N PHE A 253 14.81 -18.39 -5.32
CA PHE A 253 14.34 -17.02 -5.01
C PHE A 253 14.25 -16.12 -6.24
N PRO A 254 15.20 -16.11 -7.20
CA PRO A 254 15.03 -15.35 -8.44
C PRO A 254 13.80 -15.76 -9.25
N GLU A 255 13.52 -17.05 -9.37
CA GLU A 255 12.31 -17.54 -10.05
C GLU A 255 11.05 -17.11 -9.31
N LEU A 256 11.03 -17.24 -7.99
CA LEU A 256 9.91 -16.84 -7.15
C LEU A 256 9.58 -15.34 -7.31
N ILE A 257 10.60 -14.48 -7.29
CA ILE A 257 10.44 -13.04 -7.54
C ILE A 257 9.96 -12.80 -8.97
N ASN A 258 10.52 -13.52 -9.96
CA ASN A 258 10.07 -13.38 -11.35
C ASN A 258 8.59 -13.75 -11.52
N ASN A 259 8.12 -14.81 -10.86
CA ASN A 259 6.71 -15.23 -10.87
C ASN A 259 5.81 -14.17 -10.21
N TYR A 260 6.27 -13.59 -9.10
CA TYR A 260 5.58 -12.49 -8.43
C TYR A 260 5.43 -11.27 -9.35
N VAL A 261 6.54 -10.74 -9.89
CA VAL A 261 6.49 -9.55 -10.76
C VAL A 261 5.87 -9.81 -12.14
N ALA A 262 5.80 -11.07 -12.59
CA ALA A 262 5.06 -11.42 -13.80
C ALA A 262 3.55 -11.16 -13.66
N LEU A 263 3.01 -11.27 -12.45
CA LEU A 263 1.60 -11.00 -12.16
C LEU A 263 1.37 -9.55 -11.68
N THR A 264 2.25 -9.03 -10.82
CA THR A 264 2.05 -7.72 -10.20
C THR A 264 2.59 -6.55 -11.01
N GLY A 265 3.47 -6.81 -11.97
CA GLY A 265 4.11 -5.80 -12.82
C GLY A 265 5.62 -5.75 -12.61
N LYS A 266 6.33 -5.42 -13.67
CA LYS A 266 7.78 -5.22 -13.66
C LYS A 266 8.08 -3.73 -13.64
N GLN A 267 9.12 -3.35 -12.88
CA GLN A 267 9.63 -1.99 -12.92
C GLN A 267 10.12 -1.65 -14.34
N PRO A 268 9.70 -0.53 -14.91
CA PRO A 268 10.25 -0.07 -16.18
C PRO A 268 11.73 0.32 -16.05
N MET A 269 12.47 0.23 -17.14
CA MET A 269 13.86 0.69 -17.17
C MET A 269 13.89 2.22 -17.07
N PRO A 270 14.58 2.78 -16.07
CA PRO A 270 14.72 4.23 -15.94
C PRO A 270 15.66 4.79 -17.02
N PRO A 271 15.58 6.07 -17.39
CA PRO A 271 16.55 6.72 -18.26
C PRO A 271 17.92 6.76 -17.59
N ARG A 272 18.98 6.80 -18.40
CA ARG A 272 20.35 6.71 -17.87
C ARG A 272 20.69 7.78 -16.83
N TRP A 273 20.24 9.02 -17.06
CA TRP A 273 20.49 10.12 -16.13
C TRP A 273 19.88 9.90 -14.74
N ALA A 274 18.77 9.12 -14.68
CA ALA A 274 18.13 8.78 -13.40
C ALA A 274 18.95 7.82 -12.52
N LEU A 275 20.03 7.24 -13.05
CA LEU A 275 21.00 6.44 -12.31
C LEU A 275 22.24 7.25 -11.89
N GLY A 276 22.22 8.56 -12.13
CA GLY A 276 23.33 9.47 -11.86
C GLY A 276 23.25 10.14 -10.50
N ASN A 277 23.96 11.28 -10.39
CA ASN A 277 24.04 12.07 -9.16
C ASN A 277 22.97 13.16 -9.14
N TYR A 278 22.26 13.29 -8.02
CA TYR A 278 21.24 14.32 -7.79
C TYR A 278 21.65 15.25 -6.67
N ALA A 279 21.56 16.57 -6.90
CA ALA A 279 21.65 17.56 -5.83
C ALA A 279 20.23 17.84 -5.29
N SER A 280 20.03 17.54 -4.02
CA SER A 280 18.77 17.76 -3.31
C SER A 280 19.06 18.31 -1.92
N ARG A 281 18.22 19.21 -1.47
CA ARG A 281 18.19 19.70 -0.10
C ARG A 281 16.84 20.34 0.18
N PHE A 282 16.52 20.54 1.45
CA PHE A 282 15.38 21.37 1.85
C PHE A 282 15.68 22.85 1.53
N GLY A 283 15.58 23.21 0.26
CA GLY A 283 16.05 24.51 -0.23
C GLY A 283 15.90 24.70 -1.73
N TYR A 284 16.86 25.47 -2.27
CA TYR A 284 16.81 26.12 -3.57
C TYR A 284 15.63 27.09 -3.64
N ARG A 285 15.77 28.19 -2.88
CA ARG A 285 14.68 29.15 -2.65
C ARG A 285 14.54 30.21 -3.73
N SER A 286 15.41 30.19 -4.75
CA SER A 286 15.37 31.13 -5.87
C SER A 286 16.01 30.55 -7.12
N GLU A 287 15.64 31.10 -8.27
CA GLU A 287 16.27 30.83 -9.55
C GLU A 287 17.78 31.07 -9.53
N GLN A 288 18.23 32.13 -8.83
CA GLN A 288 19.65 32.44 -8.72
C GLN A 288 20.40 31.34 -7.95
N GLU A 289 19.83 30.87 -6.83
CA GLU A 289 20.45 29.81 -6.02
C GLU A 289 20.57 28.48 -6.80
N VAL A 290 19.56 28.13 -7.63
CA VAL A 290 19.62 26.99 -8.55
C VAL A 290 20.79 27.12 -9.50
N ARG A 291 20.92 28.28 -10.17
CA ARG A 291 21.99 28.54 -11.14
C ARG A 291 23.37 28.50 -10.49
N ASP A 292 23.51 29.12 -9.33
CA ASP A 292 24.80 29.15 -8.60
C ASP A 292 25.21 27.74 -8.16
N THR A 293 24.24 26.91 -7.72
CA THR A 293 24.52 25.54 -7.35
C THR A 293 24.99 24.70 -8.54
N VAL A 294 24.30 24.75 -9.67
CA VAL A 294 24.71 24.01 -10.89
C VAL A 294 26.07 24.47 -11.37
N ASN A 295 26.31 25.78 -11.43
CA ASN A 295 27.62 26.36 -11.80
C ASN A 295 28.72 25.88 -10.87
N LYS A 296 28.47 25.76 -9.58
CA LYS A 296 29.45 25.29 -8.60
C LYS A 296 29.83 23.82 -8.78
N PHE A 297 28.87 22.94 -9.12
CA PHE A 297 29.17 21.56 -9.50
C PHE A 297 30.08 21.49 -10.72
N ILE A 298 29.77 22.29 -11.75
CA ILE A 298 30.57 22.36 -12.98
C ILE A 298 31.96 22.91 -12.71
N GLU A 299 32.07 24.02 -11.97
CA GLU A 299 33.36 24.66 -11.59
C GLU A 299 34.30 23.70 -10.85
N LEU A 300 33.71 22.82 -10.02
CA LEU A 300 34.45 21.84 -9.23
C LEU A 300 34.66 20.49 -9.94
N ASP A 301 34.19 20.37 -11.17
CA ASP A 301 34.24 19.14 -11.96
C ASP A 301 33.55 17.93 -11.25
N PHE A 302 32.48 18.21 -10.51
CA PHE A 302 31.64 17.16 -9.94
C PHE A 302 30.48 16.84 -10.89
N PRO A 303 30.24 15.53 -11.21
CA PRO A 303 29.12 15.17 -12.05
C PRO A 303 27.79 15.48 -11.36
N LEU A 304 26.85 16.04 -12.12
CA LEU A 304 25.49 16.33 -11.67
C LEU A 304 24.53 16.00 -12.83
N ASP A 305 23.59 15.06 -12.59
CA ASP A 305 22.62 14.61 -13.60
C ASP A 305 21.26 15.28 -13.43
N ALA A 306 20.89 15.59 -12.17
CA ALA A 306 19.66 16.30 -11.90
C ALA A 306 19.75 17.17 -10.64
N LEU A 307 18.88 18.18 -10.59
CA LEU A 307 18.65 19.01 -9.41
C LEU A 307 17.19 18.90 -9.01
N ILE A 308 16.96 18.64 -7.73
CA ILE A 308 15.61 18.48 -7.15
C ILE A 308 15.23 19.80 -6.46
N LEU A 309 14.13 20.41 -6.91
CA LEU A 309 13.56 21.60 -6.28
C LEU A 309 12.50 21.17 -5.27
N ASP A 310 12.76 21.51 -4.02
CA ASP A 310 11.87 21.27 -2.89
C ASP A 310 10.78 22.35 -2.81
N LEU A 311 9.91 22.32 -1.83
CA LEU A 311 8.68 23.11 -1.59
C LEU A 311 8.75 24.59 -1.99
N TYR A 312 9.93 25.18 -2.05
CA TYR A 312 10.13 26.61 -2.30
C TYR A 312 9.91 27.06 -3.76
N TRP A 313 9.75 26.12 -4.70
CA TRP A 313 9.45 26.49 -6.09
C TRP A 313 8.03 27.05 -6.26
N PHE A 314 7.09 26.69 -5.38
CA PHE A 314 5.71 27.14 -5.44
C PHE A 314 5.32 28.13 -4.31
N GLY A 315 6.25 28.57 -3.49
CA GLY A 315 6.00 29.58 -2.44
C GLY A 315 7.22 29.82 -1.55
N LYS A 316 7.28 31.01 -0.97
CA LYS A 316 8.41 31.43 -0.13
C LYS A 316 8.51 30.70 1.21
N ASP A 317 7.37 30.17 1.68
CA ASP A 317 7.20 29.44 2.93
C ASP A 317 6.36 28.20 2.70
N ILE A 318 6.57 27.18 3.52
CA ILE A 318 5.77 25.96 3.48
C ILE A 318 4.32 26.27 3.90
N LYS A 319 4.15 27.00 5.01
CA LYS A 319 2.85 27.39 5.54
C LYS A 319 2.11 28.29 4.55
N GLY A 320 0.88 27.91 4.24
CA GLY A 320 0.00 28.69 3.38
C GLY A 320 0.20 28.52 1.86
N HIS A 321 1.23 27.78 1.42
CA HIS A 321 1.57 27.66 0.00
C HIS A 321 1.48 26.25 -0.56
N MET A 322 1.48 25.20 0.28
CA MET A 322 1.35 23.80 -0.17
C MET A 322 0.11 23.63 -1.04
N GLY A 323 0.27 22.93 -2.16
CA GLY A 323 -0.77 22.75 -3.15
C GLY A 323 -0.94 23.91 -4.14
N ASN A 324 -0.09 24.95 -4.11
CA ASN A 324 -0.09 25.97 -5.16
C ASN A 324 0.31 25.38 -6.51
N LEU A 325 1.26 24.44 -6.53
CA LEU A 325 1.71 23.65 -7.69
C LEU A 325 1.91 24.51 -8.96
N ASP A 326 2.43 25.71 -8.75
CA ASP A 326 2.78 26.68 -9.78
C ASP A 326 3.93 27.55 -9.27
N TRP A 327 4.78 28.03 -10.18
CA TRP A 327 5.98 28.78 -9.83
C TRP A 327 5.69 30.06 -9.04
N ASP A 328 6.43 30.23 -7.95
CA ASP A 328 6.53 31.54 -7.28
C ASP A 328 7.39 32.47 -8.14
N LYS A 329 6.73 33.30 -8.95
CA LYS A 329 7.39 34.21 -9.89
C LYS A 329 8.23 35.31 -9.22
N ALA A 330 8.05 35.52 -7.92
CA ALA A 330 8.91 36.47 -7.17
C ALA A 330 10.33 35.92 -7.00
N THR A 331 10.44 34.63 -6.76
CA THR A 331 11.72 33.92 -6.52
C THR A 331 12.23 33.16 -7.74
N PHE A 332 11.33 32.73 -8.62
CA PHE A 332 11.62 32.05 -9.90
C PHE A 332 10.97 32.84 -11.05
N PRO A 333 11.56 33.99 -11.46
CA PRO A 333 10.93 34.87 -12.47
C PRO A 333 10.90 34.27 -13.86
N THR A 334 11.89 33.43 -14.22
CA THR A 334 11.99 32.84 -15.59
C THR A 334 12.26 31.33 -15.55
N PRO A 335 11.37 30.51 -14.91
CA PRO A 335 11.65 29.12 -14.63
C PRO A 335 11.88 28.27 -15.91
N THR A 336 11.10 28.48 -16.95
CA THR A 336 11.28 27.77 -18.23
C THR A 336 12.68 28.05 -18.83
N LYS A 337 13.15 29.30 -18.76
CA LYS A 337 14.50 29.65 -19.20
C LYS A 337 15.55 29.01 -18.30
N MET A 338 15.37 29.09 -16.99
CA MET A 338 16.27 28.45 -16.02
C MET A 338 16.41 26.96 -16.31
N ILE A 339 15.32 26.24 -16.45
CA ILE A 339 15.30 24.78 -16.75
C ILE A 339 16.04 24.50 -18.08
N SER A 340 15.76 25.29 -19.11
CA SER A 340 16.44 25.14 -20.42
C SER A 340 17.94 25.39 -20.31
N ASP A 341 18.36 26.40 -19.55
CA ASP A 341 19.79 26.75 -19.39
C ASP A 341 20.56 25.64 -18.65
N ILE A 342 20.02 25.11 -17.54
CA ILE A 342 20.68 24.03 -16.78
C ILE A 342 20.66 22.71 -17.56
N LYS A 343 19.59 22.46 -18.32
CA LYS A 343 19.51 21.28 -19.21
C LYS A 343 20.56 21.32 -20.32
N ALA A 344 20.84 22.51 -20.86
CA ALA A 344 21.93 22.68 -21.83
C ALA A 344 23.32 22.37 -21.23
N GLN A 345 23.44 22.41 -19.89
CA GLN A 345 24.63 22.01 -19.14
C GLN A 345 24.60 20.52 -18.72
N GLY A 346 23.60 19.75 -19.17
CA GLY A 346 23.44 18.32 -18.87
C GLY A 346 22.65 18.01 -17.59
N VAL A 347 22.08 19.00 -16.92
CA VAL A 347 21.39 18.84 -15.64
C VAL A 347 19.87 18.87 -15.83
N ASN A 348 19.18 17.82 -15.42
CA ASN A 348 17.72 17.72 -15.44
C ASN A 348 17.08 18.38 -14.22
N THR A 349 15.81 18.79 -14.34
CA THR A 349 15.03 19.35 -13.22
C THR A 349 13.98 18.35 -12.77
N ILE A 350 13.97 18.11 -11.46
CA ILE A 350 12.94 17.32 -10.75
C ILE A 350 12.21 18.27 -9.80
N LEU A 351 10.88 18.21 -9.78
CA LEU A 351 10.07 19.00 -8.85
C LEU A 351 9.39 18.10 -7.82
N ILE A 352 9.39 18.55 -6.56
CA ILE A 352 8.53 17.98 -5.53
C ILE A 352 7.06 18.33 -5.82
N THR A 353 6.18 17.39 -5.54
CA THR A 353 4.73 17.58 -5.54
C THR A 353 4.13 16.82 -4.37
N GLU A 354 3.11 17.38 -3.73
CA GLU A 354 2.39 16.76 -2.63
C GLU A 354 0.90 16.65 -2.98
N PRO A 355 0.18 15.69 -2.37
CA PRO A 355 -1.24 15.48 -2.69
C PRO A 355 -2.18 16.36 -1.87
N PHE A 356 -1.65 17.28 -1.05
CA PHE A 356 -2.43 18.16 -0.18
C PHE A 356 -2.60 19.54 -0.82
N VAL A 357 -3.83 20.07 -0.77
CA VAL A 357 -4.16 21.43 -1.23
C VAL A 357 -4.68 22.22 -0.04
N LEU A 358 -3.86 23.16 0.46
CA LEU A 358 -4.27 24.02 1.57
C LEU A 358 -5.46 24.92 1.16
N THR A 359 -6.36 25.20 2.11
CA THR A 359 -7.48 26.13 1.88
C THR A 359 -7.02 27.56 1.57
N THR A 360 -5.75 27.87 1.88
CA THR A 360 -5.06 29.13 1.54
C THR A 360 -4.32 29.09 0.21
N SER A 361 -4.22 27.92 -0.42
CA SER A 361 -3.58 27.75 -1.73
C SER A 361 -4.34 28.50 -2.83
N LYS A 362 -3.59 29.05 -3.79
CA LYS A 362 -4.17 29.65 -5.02
C LYS A 362 -4.99 28.65 -5.83
N LYS A 363 -4.72 27.36 -5.68
CA LYS A 363 -5.42 26.27 -6.38
C LYS A 363 -6.63 25.71 -5.64
N TRP A 364 -6.91 26.15 -4.40
CA TRP A 364 -8.01 25.60 -3.61
C TRP A 364 -9.37 25.70 -4.31
N THR A 365 -9.71 26.89 -4.81
CA THR A 365 -10.99 27.12 -5.50
C THR A 365 -11.08 26.30 -6.78
N ASP A 366 -10.01 26.31 -7.57
CA ASP A 366 -9.90 25.55 -8.81
C ASP A 366 -10.02 24.03 -8.56
N ALA A 367 -9.33 23.49 -7.55
CA ALA A 367 -9.43 22.07 -7.17
C ALA A 367 -10.85 21.69 -6.71
N LYS A 368 -11.51 22.57 -5.96
CA LYS A 368 -12.89 22.36 -5.52
C LYS A 368 -13.88 22.37 -6.69
N GLU A 369 -13.80 23.36 -7.59
CA GLU A 369 -14.68 23.50 -8.74
C GLU A 369 -14.54 22.34 -9.73
N ASN A 370 -13.33 21.82 -9.89
CA ASN A 370 -13.04 20.63 -10.69
C ASN A 370 -13.27 19.31 -9.94
N GLN A 371 -13.84 19.32 -8.74
CA GLN A 371 -14.12 18.13 -7.92
C GLN A 371 -12.89 17.23 -7.67
N ALA A 372 -11.70 17.83 -7.66
CA ALA A 372 -10.43 17.12 -7.58
C ALA A 372 -10.09 16.57 -6.18
N LEU A 373 -10.84 16.98 -5.15
CA LEU A 373 -10.56 16.66 -3.75
C LEU A 373 -11.44 15.53 -3.24
N ALA A 374 -10.89 14.68 -2.39
CA ALA A 374 -11.64 13.70 -1.61
C ALA A 374 -12.71 14.37 -0.75
N LYS A 375 -13.82 13.66 -0.49
CA LYS A 375 -15.07 14.26 0.00
C LYS A 375 -15.39 13.82 1.43
N ASP A 376 -16.21 14.60 2.09
CA ASP A 376 -16.95 14.23 3.30
C ASP A 376 -18.29 13.51 2.93
N GLU A 377 -19.02 13.04 3.94
CA GLU A 377 -20.32 12.38 3.76
C GLU A 377 -21.39 13.29 3.10
N GLN A 378 -21.22 14.60 3.17
CA GLN A 378 -22.10 15.58 2.55
C GLN A 378 -21.73 15.91 1.11
N GLY A 379 -20.64 15.31 0.60
CA GLY A 379 -20.14 15.53 -0.77
C GLY A 379 -19.31 16.80 -0.94
N ASN A 380 -18.94 17.49 0.15
CA ASN A 380 -18.02 18.61 0.10
C ASN A 380 -16.57 18.12 0.17
N PRO A 381 -15.57 18.94 -0.25
CA PRO A 381 -14.18 18.61 0.01
C PRO A 381 -13.94 18.33 1.49
N LYS A 382 -13.45 17.13 1.83
CA LYS A 382 -13.07 16.78 3.18
C LYS A 382 -11.92 17.66 3.62
N ARG A 383 -12.10 18.41 4.71
CA ARG A 383 -11.10 19.32 5.28
C ARG A 383 -10.60 18.79 6.60
N PHE A 384 -9.30 18.91 6.83
CA PHE A 384 -8.65 18.53 8.08
C PHE A 384 -7.42 19.39 8.32
N ASP A 385 -6.94 19.40 9.55
CA ASP A 385 -5.72 20.15 9.89
C ASP A 385 -4.47 19.29 9.60
N PHE A 386 -3.49 19.94 9.03
CA PHE A 386 -2.19 19.38 8.69
C PHE A 386 -1.09 20.34 9.19
N TYR A 387 0.17 19.90 9.23
CA TYR A 387 1.29 20.73 9.77
C TYR A 387 1.39 22.12 9.15
N PHE A 388 0.99 22.25 7.91
CA PHE A 388 1.14 23.47 7.11
C PHE A 388 -0.13 24.31 7.03
N GLY A 389 -1.25 23.82 7.52
CA GLY A 389 -2.52 24.50 7.58
C GLY A 389 -3.71 23.58 7.33
N ASN A 390 -4.91 24.16 7.30
CA ASN A 390 -6.13 23.41 6.96
C ASN A 390 -6.12 23.04 5.47
N THR A 391 -6.38 21.78 5.15
CA THR A 391 -6.14 21.22 3.82
C THR A 391 -7.28 20.30 3.36
N GLY A 392 -7.31 20.02 2.06
CA GLY A 392 -7.96 18.86 1.45
C GLY A 392 -6.93 17.94 0.81
N LEU A 393 -7.29 16.70 0.56
CA LEU A 393 -6.48 15.68 -0.10
C LEU A 393 -6.99 15.48 -1.53
N ILE A 394 -6.09 15.42 -2.52
CA ILE A 394 -6.45 15.13 -3.91
C ILE A 394 -6.99 13.70 -4.00
N ASP A 395 -8.13 13.50 -4.67
CA ASP A 395 -8.70 12.18 -4.91
C ASP A 395 -8.05 11.52 -6.13
N VAL A 396 -6.91 10.88 -5.94
CA VAL A 396 -6.16 10.19 -7.01
C VAL A 396 -6.88 8.94 -7.54
N PHE A 397 -8.00 8.56 -6.94
CA PHE A 397 -8.84 7.44 -7.42
C PHE A 397 -9.92 7.93 -8.39
N SER A 398 -10.39 9.17 -8.25
CA SER A 398 -11.41 9.74 -9.13
C SER A 398 -10.82 10.24 -10.45
N LEU A 399 -11.61 10.13 -11.52
CA LEU A 399 -11.23 10.69 -12.82
C LEU A 399 -11.03 12.22 -12.76
N ASP A 400 -11.85 12.91 -11.99
CA ASP A 400 -11.76 14.36 -11.84
C ASP A 400 -10.45 14.76 -11.14
N GLY A 401 -10.10 14.09 -10.05
CA GLY A 401 -8.84 14.32 -9.33
C GLY A 401 -7.61 14.00 -10.17
N GLN A 402 -7.65 12.87 -10.89
CA GLN A 402 -6.58 12.48 -11.81
C GLN A 402 -6.40 13.49 -12.94
N ASN A 403 -7.48 13.91 -13.60
CA ASN A 403 -7.43 14.87 -14.70
C ASN A 403 -6.86 16.21 -14.23
N TRP A 404 -7.38 16.74 -13.12
CA TRP A 404 -6.90 18.00 -12.56
C TRP A 404 -5.40 17.97 -12.22
N PHE A 405 -4.94 16.91 -11.56
CA PHE A 405 -3.54 16.79 -11.19
C PHE A 405 -2.64 16.55 -12.41
N ASN A 406 -3.10 15.76 -13.38
CA ASN A 406 -2.37 15.53 -14.63
C ASN A 406 -2.21 16.78 -15.49
N ASP A 407 -3.17 17.68 -15.50
CA ASP A 407 -3.05 18.95 -16.21
C ASP A 407 -1.94 19.83 -15.59
N ILE A 408 -1.76 19.78 -14.28
CA ILE A 408 -0.63 20.44 -13.60
C ILE A 408 0.69 19.81 -14.04
N TYR A 409 0.83 18.50 -13.96
CA TYR A 409 2.04 17.79 -14.43
C TYR A 409 2.35 18.06 -15.88
N LYS A 410 1.32 18.07 -16.74
CA LYS A 410 1.47 18.38 -18.17
C LYS A 410 2.03 19.78 -18.39
N ASN A 411 1.50 20.77 -17.70
CA ASN A 411 1.94 22.16 -17.83
C ASN A 411 3.39 22.35 -17.36
N LEU A 412 3.80 21.69 -16.27
CA LEU A 412 5.16 21.72 -15.80
C LEU A 412 6.12 20.97 -16.73
N HIS A 413 5.72 19.82 -17.28
CA HIS A 413 6.50 19.08 -18.25
C HIS A 413 6.76 19.91 -19.53
N LEU A 414 5.77 20.63 -20.04
CA LEU A 414 5.91 21.53 -21.19
C LEU A 414 6.91 22.68 -20.93
N GLN A 415 7.21 22.98 -19.68
CA GLN A 415 8.24 23.95 -19.26
C GLN A 415 9.64 23.32 -19.14
N GLY A 416 9.76 21.99 -19.36
CA GLY A 416 11.03 21.26 -19.38
C GLY A 416 11.33 20.46 -18.12
N VAL A 417 10.37 20.31 -17.18
CA VAL A 417 10.52 19.41 -16.03
C VAL A 417 10.56 17.96 -16.51
N GLU A 418 11.58 17.22 -16.08
CA GLU A 418 11.86 15.86 -16.57
C GLU A 418 11.56 14.76 -15.54
N GLY A 419 11.45 15.12 -14.25
CA GLY A 419 11.18 14.16 -13.19
C GLY A 419 10.29 14.73 -12.09
N TRP A 420 9.74 13.82 -11.31
CA TRP A 420 8.80 14.14 -10.24
C TRP A 420 9.22 13.45 -8.95
N TRP A 421 9.17 14.19 -7.86
CA TRP A 421 9.25 13.67 -6.51
C TRP A 421 7.83 13.77 -5.91
N GLY A 422 7.16 12.64 -5.72
CA GLY A 422 5.90 12.58 -5.00
C GLY A 422 6.18 12.42 -3.50
N ASP A 423 5.90 13.45 -2.71
CA ASP A 423 6.14 13.46 -1.27
C ASP A 423 4.82 13.42 -0.48
N LEU A 424 4.87 12.95 0.78
CA LEU A 424 3.73 12.85 1.70
C LEU A 424 2.58 11.97 1.17
N GLY A 425 2.88 11.04 0.27
CA GLY A 425 1.91 10.23 -0.48
C GLY A 425 1.52 8.91 0.17
N GLU A 426 1.83 8.70 1.43
CA GLU A 426 1.37 7.55 2.23
C GLU A 426 -0.18 7.40 2.25
N PRO A 427 -1.00 8.45 2.35
CA PRO A 427 -0.78 9.86 2.67
C PRO A 427 -0.51 10.06 4.16
N GLU A 428 0.32 11.06 4.48
CA GLU A 428 0.79 11.28 5.85
C GLU A 428 -0.34 11.55 6.86
N VAL A 429 -1.39 12.25 6.43
CA VAL A 429 -2.65 12.42 7.19
C VAL A 429 -3.81 12.00 6.32
N HIS A 430 -4.54 10.99 6.75
CA HIS A 430 -5.69 10.45 6.03
C HIS A 430 -6.82 10.12 7.01
N PRO A 431 -7.68 11.08 7.34
CA PRO A 431 -8.79 10.83 8.26
C PRO A 431 -9.69 9.69 7.75
N SER A 432 -10.05 8.76 8.61
CA SER A 432 -10.80 7.53 8.25
C SER A 432 -12.16 7.79 7.62
N ASP A 433 -12.76 8.95 7.91
CA ASP A 433 -14.04 9.42 7.34
C ASP A 433 -13.87 10.19 6.01
N THR A 434 -12.68 10.21 5.42
CA THR A 434 -12.44 10.73 4.07
C THR A 434 -12.99 9.74 3.05
N LEU A 435 -13.77 10.23 2.07
CA LEU A 435 -14.36 9.42 1.01
C LEU A 435 -13.67 9.67 -0.33
N HIS A 436 -13.34 8.58 -0.99
CA HIS A 436 -12.78 8.55 -2.34
C HIS A 436 -13.73 7.89 -3.32
N THR A 437 -13.69 8.30 -4.57
CA THR A 437 -14.53 7.74 -5.63
C THR A 437 -13.66 6.98 -6.62
N LEU A 438 -13.83 5.66 -6.71
CA LEU A 438 -13.13 4.84 -7.69
C LEU A 438 -13.64 5.14 -9.12
N SER A 439 -12.88 4.70 -10.12
CA SER A 439 -13.21 4.93 -11.56
C SER A 439 -14.54 4.31 -12.01
N ASP A 440 -15.03 3.29 -11.30
CA ASP A 440 -16.34 2.66 -11.53
C ASP A 440 -17.50 3.35 -10.78
N GLY A 441 -17.22 4.44 -10.06
CA GLY A 441 -18.19 5.18 -9.24
C GLY A 441 -18.37 4.62 -7.82
N THR A 442 -17.68 3.56 -7.44
CA THR A 442 -17.71 3.02 -6.07
C THR A 442 -17.12 4.03 -5.10
N VAL A 443 -17.86 4.37 -4.04
CA VAL A 443 -17.37 5.24 -2.98
C VAL A 443 -16.79 4.39 -1.86
N VAL A 444 -15.56 4.72 -1.44
CA VAL A 444 -14.82 4.02 -0.40
C VAL A 444 -14.28 5.00 0.63
N ASN A 445 -14.16 4.56 1.89
CA ASN A 445 -13.50 5.36 2.91
C ASN A 445 -11.98 5.17 2.91
N ALA A 446 -11.29 6.08 3.56
CA ALA A 446 -9.83 6.08 3.66
C ALA A 446 -9.27 4.75 4.19
N ASP A 447 -9.86 4.19 5.25
CA ASP A 447 -9.36 2.95 5.87
C ASP A 447 -9.38 1.74 4.92
N ALA A 448 -10.26 1.74 3.91
CA ALA A 448 -10.35 0.65 2.93
C ALA A 448 -9.27 0.70 1.84
N ILE A 449 -8.68 1.90 1.58
CA ILE A 449 -7.76 2.09 0.44
C ILE A 449 -6.45 2.82 0.82
N HIS A 450 -6.22 3.06 2.10
CA HIS A 450 -5.09 3.88 2.55
C HIS A 450 -3.75 3.40 1.98
N ASN A 451 -3.47 2.11 2.07
CA ASN A 451 -2.16 1.56 1.68
C ASN A 451 -1.91 1.54 0.17
N VAL A 452 -2.89 1.89 -0.64
CA VAL A 452 -2.75 1.93 -2.10
C VAL A 452 -2.78 3.36 -2.67
N TYR A 453 -2.98 4.36 -1.83
CA TYR A 453 -3.05 5.76 -2.28
C TYR A 453 -1.80 6.19 -3.04
N GLY A 454 -0.61 6.03 -2.45
CA GLY A 454 0.66 6.37 -3.09
C GLY A 454 0.93 5.55 -4.35
N HIS A 455 0.54 4.27 -4.36
CA HIS A 455 0.64 3.42 -5.55
C HIS A 455 -0.25 3.93 -6.69
N GLN A 456 -1.49 4.32 -6.39
CA GLN A 456 -2.43 4.85 -7.39
C GLN A 456 -1.96 6.21 -7.93
N TRP A 457 -1.41 7.06 -7.07
CA TRP A 457 -0.80 8.31 -7.51
C TRP A 457 0.41 8.07 -8.42
N ALA A 458 1.32 7.17 -8.03
CA ALA A 458 2.46 6.78 -8.87
C ALA A 458 2.03 6.24 -10.23
N LYS A 459 1.03 5.35 -10.25
CA LYS A 459 0.45 4.81 -11.49
C LYS A 459 -0.06 5.94 -12.38
N MET A 460 -0.85 6.87 -11.84
CA MET A 460 -1.37 8.01 -12.56
C MET A 460 -0.27 8.85 -13.20
N VAL A 461 0.78 9.20 -12.43
CA VAL A 461 1.90 10.01 -12.95
C VAL A 461 2.66 9.26 -14.04
N TYR A 462 2.95 7.97 -13.83
CA TYR A 462 3.68 7.13 -14.78
C TYR A 462 2.93 6.99 -16.10
N GLU A 463 1.66 6.59 -16.07
CA GLU A 463 0.85 6.37 -17.29
C GLU A 463 0.69 7.65 -18.10
N ASN A 464 0.43 8.76 -17.44
CA ASN A 464 0.30 10.04 -18.12
C ASN A 464 1.61 10.55 -18.69
N GLN A 465 2.74 10.26 -18.05
CA GLN A 465 4.05 10.60 -18.60
C GLN A 465 4.37 9.76 -19.86
N LEU A 466 4.01 8.48 -19.87
CA LEU A 466 4.12 7.65 -21.08
C LEU A 466 3.30 8.23 -22.24
N HIS A 467 2.07 8.65 -21.99
CA HIS A 467 1.22 9.27 -23.02
C HIS A 467 1.80 10.59 -23.56
N ARG A 468 2.42 11.42 -22.69
CA ARG A 468 3.04 12.70 -23.12
C ARG A 468 4.26 12.51 -24.01
N ASN A 469 5.05 11.50 -23.76
CA ASN A 469 6.30 11.28 -24.48
C ASN A 469 6.14 10.44 -25.76
N GLY A 470 4.89 10.06 -26.13
CA GLY A 470 4.71 9.00 -27.12
C GLY A 470 5.38 7.70 -26.69
N VAL A 471 5.09 6.57 -27.25
CA VAL A 471 5.51 5.20 -26.83
C VAL A 471 7.02 4.97 -26.57
N SER A 472 7.81 6.01 -26.40
CA SER A 472 9.22 5.92 -25.99
C SER A 472 9.33 5.69 -24.49
N LEU A 473 9.48 4.44 -24.09
CA LEU A 473 9.73 3.96 -22.73
C LEU A 473 11.01 4.53 -22.04
N PHE A 474 11.72 5.45 -22.72
CA PHE A 474 13.08 5.84 -22.33
C PHE A 474 13.25 7.28 -21.85
N SER A 475 12.20 8.08 -21.78
CA SER A 475 12.39 9.54 -21.63
C SER A 475 11.90 10.13 -20.29
N SER A 476 11.26 9.38 -19.40
CA SER A 476 10.83 9.95 -18.12
C SER A 476 10.89 8.96 -16.98
N PHE A 477 11.41 9.44 -15.87
CA PHE A 477 11.50 8.72 -14.61
C PHE A 477 10.60 9.42 -13.59
N THR A 478 9.69 8.67 -13.00
CA THR A 478 8.92 9.10 -11.83
C THR A 478 9.59 8.49 -10.62
N ALA A 479 10.24 9.31 -9.79
CA ALA A 479 10.73 8.90 -8.51
C ALA A 479 9.63 9.20 -7.47
N LEU A 480 9.03 8.18 -6.90
CA LEU A 480 8.39 8.30 -5.60
C LEU A 480 9.47 8.05 -4.58
N ARG A 481 9.83 9.06 -3.84
CA ARG A 481 10.73 8.95 -2.72
C ARG A 481 9.89 8.98 -1.46
N TYR A 482 9.93 7.90 -0.71
CA TYR A 482 9.47 7.85 0.67
C TYR A 482 10.68 8.21 1.53
N ASP A 483 10.96 9.47 1.69
CA ASP A 483 12.03 9.90 2.58
C ASP A 483 11.46 10.65 3.77
N SER A 484 11.79 10.10 4.93
CA SER A 484 11.90 10.89 6.14
C SER A 484 13.01 11.92 5.91
N MET A 485 12.67 13.19 5.83
CA MET A 485 13.67 14.27 5.88
C MET A 485 14.21 14.34 7.30
N ASP A 486 15.27 13.59 7.57
CA ASP A 486 16.19 13.87 8.66
C ASP A 486 17.38 14.62 8.06
N GLY A 487 17.33 15.96 8.23
CA GLY A 487 18.43 16.89 7.92
C GLY A 487 19.32 17.10 9.11
#